data_82434feecd0540c7bd90605af1d0a318
#
_entry.id   82434feecd0540c7bd90605af1d0a318
#
_cell.length_a   1.000
_cell.length_b   1.000
_cell.length_c   1.000
_cell.angle_alpha   90.00
_cell.angle_beta   90.00
_cell.angle_gamma   90.00
#
_symmetry.space_group_name_H-M   'P 1'
#
loop_
_entity.id
_entity.type
_entity.pdbx_description
1 polymer ?
#
loop_
_entity_poly.entity_id
_entity_poly.type
_entity_poly.pdbx_seq_one_letter_code
_entity_poly.pdbx_strand_id
1 'polypeptide(L)'
;RKPIMNARRWLSFLGIAALALSTGAAAAQAEGKPATARATFAGGCFWCVEEAYDKVPGVLATTSGYMGGKVKDPTYEQVTTGRTGHAEVVQVEYDPAKVSYAKLVEGFWRNIDPTQKDGQFCDYGPQYRSAIFYHDDEQKRAAEASRVALQKTKPFKGEIVTEITQASQFYAAEGYHQDYHVKNPARYKFYKSGCGRDARLQQLWGKAGG
;
A
#
# COMPACT_ATOMS: atom_id res chain seq x y z
N ARG A 1 -38.51 31.69 94.34
CA ARG A 1 -39.91 31.65 93.86
C ARG A 1 -39.97 31.02 92.52
N LYS A 2 -40.70 29.95 92.47
CA LYS A 2 -41.15 29.15 91.30
C LYS A 2 -41.95 30.04 90.34
N PRO A 3 -42.43 29.54 89.20
CA PRO A 3 -42.14 28.33 88.34
C PRO A 3 -42.29 28.64 86.83
N ILE A 4 -42.47 27.55 86.08
CA ILE A 4 -43.37 27.16 84.98
C ILE A 4 -42.60 26.96 83.69
N MET A 5 -42.35 25.74 83.28
CA MET A 5 -43.06 24.71 82.51
C MET A 5 -43.52 25.14 81.11
N ASN A 6 -43.10 24.33 80.22
CA ASN A 6 -43.72 23.83 78.95
C ASN A 6 -42.95 24.20 77.69
N ALA A 7 -42.81 23.46 76.69
CA ALA A 7 -43.46 22.25 76.21
C ALA A 7 -42.58 21.58 75.15
N ARG A 8 -42.63 20.28 75.08
CA ARG A 8 -42.08 19.44 74.02
C ARG A 8 -42.72 19.77 72.67
N ARG A 9 -41.94 20.00 71.68
CA ARG A 9 -42.39 19.83 70.29
C ARG A 9 -41.41 18.89 69.57
N TRP A 10 -41.90 17.72 69.28
CA TRP A 10 -41.31 16.74 68.37
C TRP A 10 -41.45 17.27 66.95
N LEU A 11 -40.32 17.39 66.28
CA LEU A 11 -40.28 17.58 64.84
C LEU A 11 -39.65 16.35 64.21
N SER A 12 -40.46 15.57 63.57
CA SER A 12 -40.10 14.42 62.77
C SER A 12 -39.30 14.89 61.55
N PHE A 13 -38.08 14.48 61.43
CA PHE A 13 -37.32 14.64 60.18
C PHE A 13 -37.65 13.48 59.24
N LEU A 14 -38.43 13.77 58.22
CA LEU A 14 -38.62 12.93 57.06
C LEU A 14 -37.35 13.04 56.20
N GLY A 15 -36.52 11.98 56.24
CA GLY A 15 -35.36 11.85 55.35
C GLY A 15 -35.84 11.51 53.91
N ILE A 16 -35.69 12.45 53.00
CA ILE A 16 -35.84 12.20 51.56
C ILE A 16 -34.54 11.60 51.07
N ALA A 17 -34.55 10.30 50.83
CA ALA A 17 -33.47 9.62 50.12
C ALA A 17 -33.55 9.98 48.62
N ALA A 18 -32.68 10.86 48.16
CA ALA A 18 -32.52 11.15 46.76
C ALA A 18 -31.74 10.00 46.09
N LEU A 19 -32.45 9.17 45.34
CA LEU A 19 -31.87 8.13 44.48
C LEU A 19 -31.23 8.83 43.27
N ALA A 20 -29.93 9.00 43.29
CA ALA A 20 -29.18 9.47 42.10
C ALA A 20 -29.12 8.34 41.08
N LEU A 21 -29.95 8.39 40.05
CA LEU A 21 -29.81 7.58 38.84
C LEU A 21 -28.60 8.10 38.05
N SER A 22 -27.47 7.43 38.20
CA SER A 22 -26.33 7.61 37.34
C SER A 22 -26.65 6.96 35.98
N THR A 23 -27.09 7.77 35.01
CA THR A 23 -27.15 7.38 33.59
C THR A 23 -25.70 7.29 33.05
N GLY A 24 -25.16 6.08 33.11
CA GLY A 24 -23.92 5.76 32.41
C GLY A 24 -24.16 5.88 30.89
N ALA A 25 -23.79 7.01 30.31
CA ALA A 25 -23.68 7.13 28.85
C ALA A 25 -22.56 6.19 28.39
N ALA A 26 -22.93 5.02 27.91
CA ALA A 26 -22.00 4.18 27.14
C ALA A 26 -21.65 4.96 25.89
N ALA A 27 -20.42 5.51 25.86
CA ALA A 27 -19.85 6.05 24.66
C ALA A 27 -19.72 4.88 23.66
N ALA A 28 -20.61 4.82 22.68
CA ALA A 28 -20.47 3.96 21.54
C ALA A 28 -19.15 4.38 20.84
N GLN A 29 -18.12 3.57 20.98
CA GLN A 29 -16.93 3.69 20.15
C GLN A 29 -17.39 3.46 18.72
N ALA A 30 -17.43 4.53 17.93
CA ALA A 30 -17.54 4.42 16.50
C ALA A 30 -16.32 3.59 16.05
N GLU A 31 -16.55 2.36 15.62
CA GLU A 31 -15.52 1.57 14.90
C GLU A 31 -15.23 2.36 13.63
N GLY A 32 -14.22 3.23 13.71
CA GLY A 32 -13.70 3.95 12.57
C GLY A 32 -13.22 2.92 11.55
N LYS A 33 -13.63 3.07 10.28
CA LYS A 33 -13.05 2.31 9.17
C LYS A 33 -11.53 2.30 9.36
N PRO A 34 -10.86 1.13 9.31
CA PRO A 34 -9.40 1.08 9.48
C PRO A 34 -8.75 2.09 8.55
N ALA A 35 -7.79 2.86 9.09
CA ALA A 35 -7.06 3.81 8.28
C ALA A 35 -6.38 3.05 7.15
N THR A 36 -6.70 3.39 5.88
CA THR A 36 -6.06 2.79 4.72
C THR A 36 -5.00 3.74 4.18
N ALA A 37 -3.90 3.20 3.69
CA ALA A 37 -2.82 3.94 3.06
C ALA A 37 -2.59 3.44 1.64
N ARG A 38 -1.91 4.24 0.82
CA ARG A 38 -1.58 3.90 -0.57
C ARG A 38 -0.09 3.87 -0.80
N ALA A 39 0.33 2.94 -1.66
CA ALA A 39 1.66 2.89 -2.25
C ALA A 39 1.51 2.66 -3.76
N THR A 40 2.45 3.14 -4.57
CA THR A 40 2.40 2.95 -6.02
C THR A 40 3.77 2.55 -6.56
N PHE A 41 3.79 1.45 -7.31
CA PHE A 41 5.02 0.83 -7.80
C PHE A 41 4.93 0.51 -9.29
N ALA A 42 6.01 0.80 -10.01
CA ALA A 42 6.25 0.35 -11.38
C ALA A 42 7.35 -0.72 -11.38
N GLY A 43 7.07 -1.89 -11.88
CA GLY A 43 7.99 -3.03 -11.85
C GLY A 43 7.94 -3.88 -13.13
N GLY A 44 7.80 -3.24 -14.28
CA GLY A 44 7.54 -3.90 -15.57
C GLY A 44 6.06 -4.22 -15.73
N CYS A 45 5.75 -5.35 -16.33
CA CYS A 45 4.36 -5.78 -16.51
C CYS A 45 3.56 -5.73 -15.21
N PHE A 46 2.52 -4.91 -15.17
CA PHE A 46 1.70 -4.71 -13.98
C PHE A 46 0.95 -5.98 -13.53
N TRP A 47 0.66 -6.95 -14.41
CA TRP A 47 0.08 -8.23 -14.00
C TRP A 47 0.97 -8.98 -12.99
N CYS A 48 2.31 -8.90 -13.18
CA CYS A 48 3.27 -9.56 -12.29
C CYS A 48 3.44 -8.80 -10.97
N VAL A 49 3.36 -7.48 -11.01
CA VAL A 49 3.45 -6.63 -9.82
C VAL A 49 2.18 -6.78 -8.98
N GLU A 50 1.00 -6.81 -9.62
CA GLU A 50 -0.29 -7.05 -8.99
C GLU A 50 -0.30 -8.40 -8.27
N GLU A 51 0.04 -9.50 -8.97
CA GLU A 51 0.14 -10.84 -8.36
C GLU A 51 1.04 -10.85 -7.12
N ALA A 52 2.15 -10.12 -7.16
CA ALA A 52 3.10 -10.09 -6.05
C ALA A 52 2.51 -9.40 -4.82
N TYR A 53 1.77 -8.30 -5.00
CA TYR A 53 1.19 -7.57 -3.88
C TYR A 53 -0.10 -8.18 -3.36
N ASP A 54 -0.91 -8.83 -4.19
CA ASP A 54 -2.12 -9.53 -3.78
C ASP A 54 -1.84 -10.64 -2.75
N LYS A 55 -0.62 -11.15 -2.73
CA LYS A 55 -0.18 -12.18 -1.77
C LYS A 55 0.33 -11.61 -0.45
N VAL A 56 0.44 -10.29 -0.31
CA VAL A 56 1.01 -9.67 0.89
C VAL A 56 -0.07 -9.51 1.95
N PRO A 57 0.05 -10.14 3.13
CA PRO A 57 -0.89 -9.94 4.22
C PRO A 57 -0.92 -8.46 4.64
N GLY A 58 -2.12 -7.90 4.71
CA GLY A 58 -2.32 -6.47 5.01
C GLY A 58 -2.54 -5.60 3.78
N VAL A 59 -2.29 -6.08 2.57
CA VAL A 59 -2.80 -5.47 1.34
C VAL A 59 -4.30 -5.73 1.25
N LEU A 60 -5.06 -4.67 0.98
CA LEU A 60 -6.52 -4.68 0.94
C LEU A 60 -7.06 -4.72 -0.49
N ALA A 61 -6.36 -4.03 -1.40
CA ALA A 61 -6.67 -4.00 -2.82
C ALA A 61 -5.46 -3.59 -3.63
N THR A 62 -5.42 -4.04 -4.86
CA THR A 62 -4.47 -3.61 -5.89
C THR A 62 -5.24 -3.09 -7.10
N THR A 63 -4.66 -2.15 -7.82
CA THR A 63 -5.22 -1.64 -9.06
C THR A 63 -4.09 -1.41 -10.05
N SER A 64 -4.10 -2.15 -11.13
CA SER A 64 -3.20 -1.93 -12.27
C SER A 64 -3.56 -0.65 -13.01
N GLY A 65 -2.56 0.13 -13.42
CA GLY A 65 -2.81 1.42 -14.07
C GLY A 65 -1.56 2.06 -14.65
N TYR A 66 -1.67 3.37 -14.88
CA TYR A 66 -0.65 4.19 -15.54
C TYR A 66 -0.36 5.44 -14.72
N MET A 67 0.93 5.80 -14.57
CA MET A 67 1.36 6.99 -13.85
C MET A 67 2.68 7.54 -14.39
N GLY A 68 2.96 8.81 -14.13
CA GLY A 68 4.25 9.46 -14.42
C GLY A 68 4.35 10.07 -15.81
N GLY A 69 3.36 9.89 -16.66
CA GLY A 69 3.30 10.45 -18.02
C GLY A 69 2.53 11.76 -18.08
N LYS A 70 2.37 12.26 -19.34
CA LYS A 70 1.73 13.55 -19.63
C LYS A 70 0.39 13.41 -20.35
N VAL A 71 0.10 12.25 -20.92
CA VAL A 71 -1.15 12.01 -21.62
C VAL A 71 -2.27 11.83 -20.61
N LYS A 72 -3.34 12.59 -20.75
CA LYS A 72 -4.53 12.48 -19.91
C LYS A 72 -5.38 11.30 -20.38
N ASP A 73 -5.94 10.55 -19.45
CA ASP A 73 -6.80 9.40 -19.68
C ASP A 73 -6.23 8.46 -20.79
N PRO A 74 -4.98 7.97 -20.62
CA PRO A 74 -4.32 7.18 -21.66
C PRO A 74 -4.97 5.80 -21.78
N THR A 75 -5.02 5.26 -23.01
CA THR A 75 -5.38 3.87 -23.26
C THR A 75 -4.14 2.97 -23.20
N TYR A 76 -4.35 1.66 -23.03
CA TYR A 76 -3.28 0.67 -23.08
C TYR A 76 -2.46 0.75 -24.37
N GLU A 77 -3.15 0.85 -25.52
CA GLU A 77 -2.49 0.97 -26.82
C GLU A 77 -1.58 2.20 -26.90
N GLN A 78 -2.01 3.32 -26.32
CA GLN A 78 -1.19 4.52 -26.28
C GLN A 78 0.03 4.32 -25.39
N VAL A 79 -0.13 3.74 -24.19
CA VAL A 79 0.97 3.50 -23.25
C VAL A 79 2.00 2.54 -23.82
N THR A 80 1.58 1.47 -24.47
CA THR A 80 2.48 0.47 -25.08
C THR A 80 3.36 1.03 -26.19
N THR A 81 3.01 2.20 -26.77
CA THR A 81 3.90 2.87 -27.72
C THR A 81 5.17 3.43 -27.06
N GLY A 82 5.23 3.54 -25.73
CA GLY A 82 6.32 4.17 -24.99
C GLY A 82 6.37 5.70 -25.07
N ARG A 83 5.43 6.35 -25.78
CA ARG A 83 5.45 7.80 -26.06
C ARG A 83 4.63 8.65 -25.08
N THR A 84 3.80 8.04 -24.26
CA THR A 84 2.95 8.77 -23.29
C THR A 84 3.73 9.29 -22.09
N GLY A 85 4.92 8.71 -21.82
CA GLY A 85 5.71 8.94 -20.62
C GLY A 85 5.19 8.19 -19.39
N HIS A 86 4.01 7.56 -19.47
CA HIS A 86 3.51 6.74 -18.38
C HIS A 86 4.32 5.45 -18.21
N ALA A 87 4.45 5.02 -16.94
CA ALA A 87 4.82 3.65 -16.63
C ALA A 87 3.55 2.83 -16.33
N GLU A 88 3.61 1.51 -16.63
CA GLU A 88 2.71 0.55 -16.02
C GLU A 88 2.99 0.51 -14.51
N VAL A 89 1.96 0.71 -13.71
CA VAL A 89 2.06 0.75 -12.26
C VAL A 89 0.98 -0.10 -11.61
N VAL A 90 1.23 -0.47 -10.36
CA VAL A 90 0.19 -0.99 -9.46
C VAL A 90 0.05 -0.04 -8.29
N GLN A 91 -1.17 0.45 -8.07
CA GLN A 91 -1.54 1.16 -6.86
C GLN A 91 -2.02 0.14 -5.83
N VAL A 92 -1.37 0.13 -4.66
CA VAL A 92 -1.61 -0.81 -3.56
C VAL A 92 -2.31 -0.05 -2.44
N GLU A 93 -3.51 -0.46 -2.09
CA GLU A 93 -4.22 -0.01 -0.89
C GLU A 93 -3.94 -1.01 0.23
N TYR A 94 -3.46 -0.56 1.38
CA TYR A 94 -3.04 -1.42 2.47
C TYR A 94 -3.46 -0.90 3.85
N ASP A 95 -3.54 -1.81 4.81
CA ASP A 95 -3.74 -1.53 6.23
C ASP A 95 -2.37 -1.30 6.90
N PRO A 96 -2.02 -0.05 7.28
CA PRO A 96 -0.72 0.26 7.86
C PRO A 96 -0.52 -0.38 9.25
N ALA A 97 -1.59 -0.85 9.90
CA ALA A 97 -1.48 -1.62 11.14
C ALA A 97 -1.03 -3.07 10.92
N LYS A 98 -1.19 -3.60 9.69
CA LYS A 98 -0.84 -4.98 9.33
C LYS A 98 0.44 -5.08 8.52
N VAL A 99 0.68 -4.12 7.63
CA VAL A 99 1.90 -4.07 6.82
C VAL A 99 2.40 -2.64 6.70
N SER A 100 3.68 -2.41 6.92
CA SER A 100 4.28 -1.08 6.80
C SER A 100 4.64 -0.77 5.35
N TYR A 101 4.69 0.53 5.00
CA TYR A 101 5.22 0.97 3.70
C TYR A 101 6.63 0.45 3.43
N ALA A 102 7.51 0.46 4.44
CA ALA A 102 8.86 -0.07 4.32
C ALA A 102 8.88 -1.55 3.92
N LYS A 103 7.93 -2.35 4.43
CA LYS A 103 7.80 -3.77 4.05
C LYS A 103 7.31 -3.95 2.62
N LEU A 104 6.41 -3.09 2.15
CA LEU A 104 6.00 -3.07 0.73
C LEU A 104 7.16 -2.70 -0.18
N VAL A 105 7.98 -1.71 0.19
CA VAL A 105 9.19 -1.32 -0.55
C VAL A 105 10.23 -2.44 -0.56
N GLU A 106 10.42 -3.17 0.54
CA GLU A 106 11.29 -4.36 0.57
C GLU A 106 10.81 -5.42 -0.43
N GLY A 107 9.51 -5.71 -0.42
CA GLY A 107 8.87 -6.60 -1.39
C GLY A 107 9.05 -6.14 -2.84
N PHE A 108 8.93 -4.83 -3.09
CA PHE A 108 9.17 -4.24 -4.39
C PHE A 108 10.57 -4.56 -4.92
N TRP A 109 11.62 -4.26 -4.14
CA TRP A 109 13.00 -4.54 -4.54
C TRP A 109 13.22 -5.99 -4.91
N ARG A 110 12.60 -6.92 -4.18
CA ARG A 110 12.72 -8.37 -4.41
C ARG A 110 11.98 -8.87 -5.65
N ASN A 111 11.10 -8.06 -6.21
CA ASN A 111 10.28 -8.40 -7.37
C ASN A 111 10.71 -7.74 -8.68
N ILE A 112 11.81 -7.00 -8.67
CA ILE A 112 12.34 -6.31 -9.86
C ILE A 112 13.81 -6.65 -10.13
N ASP A 113 14.26 -6.33 -11.35
CA ASP A 113 15.68 -6.12 -11.64
C ASP A 113 16.00 -4.63 -11.49
N PRO A 114 16.61 -4.21 -10.37
CA PRO A 114 16.90 -2.79 -10.15
C PRO A 114 17.97 -2.22 -11.09
N THR A 115 18.66 -3.08 -11.85
CA THR A 115 19.76 -2.68 -12.76
C THR A 115 19.31 -2.56 -14.21
N GLN A 116 18.07 -2.95 -14.52
CA GLN A 116 17.56 -2.89 -15.89
C GLN A 116 16.92 -1.53 -16.16
N LYS A 117 17.52 -0.78 -17.08
CA LYS A 117 17.00 0.52 -17.53
C LYS A 117 16.00 0.31 -18.67
N ASP A 118 14.94 1.15 -18.67
CA ASP A 118 13.94 1.20 -19.74
C ASP A 118 13.31 -0.17 -20.06
N GLY A 119 12.99 -0.92 -19.02
CA GLY A 119 12.35 -2.22 -19.15
C GLY A 119 12.45 -3.05 -17.88
N GLN A 120 11.79 -4.21 -17.89
CA GLN A 120 11.92 -5.24 -16.87
C GLN A 120 11.78 -6.62 -17.51
N PHE A 121 12.79 -7.46 -17.32
CA PHE A 121 12.82 -8.84 -17.84
C PHE A 121 12.69 -8.88 -19.37
N CYS A 122 11.59 -9.42 -19.89
CA CYS A 122 11.33 -9.50 -21.32
C CYS A 122 10.60 -8.28 -21.90
N ASP A 123 10.10 -7.39 -21.04
CA ASP A 123 9.34 -6.22 -21.46
C ASP A 123 10.29 -5.02 -21.61
N TYR A 124 10.36 -4.48 -22.81
CA TYR A 124 11.24 -3.36 -23.15
C TYR A 124 10.44 -2.11 -23.49
N GLY A 125 10.98 -0.99 -23.05
CA GLY A 125 10.40 0.33 -23.26
C GLY A 125 10.22 1.10 -21.94
N PRO A 126 10.14 2.45 -22.01
CA PRO A 126 10.07 3.30 -20.84
C PRO A 126 8.80 3.07 -20.01
N GLN A 127 7.74 2.52 -20.62
CA GLN A 127 6.52 2.14 -19.91
C GLN A 127 6.71 0.96 -18.95
N TYR A 128 7.78 0.18 -19.11
CA TYR A 128 8.12 -0.95 -18.25
C TYR A 128 9.30 -0.66 -17.30
N ARG A 129 9.69 0.61 -17.16
CA ARG A 129 10.75 1.01 -16.21
C ARG A 129 10.37 0.70 -14.77
N SER A 130 11.36 0.49 -13.92
CA SER A 130 11.13 0.35 -12.48
C SER A 130 11.09 1.72 -11.79
N ALA A 131 10.07 1.95 -10.95
CA ALA A 131 9.95 3.17 -10.17
C ALA A 131 9.12 2.98 -8.89
N ILE A 132 9.44 3.77 -7.87
CA ILE A 132 8.64 3.97 -6.67
C ILE A 132 8.03 5.37 -6.77
N PHE A 133 6.71 5.46 -6.80
CA PHE A 133 5.97 6.72 -6.80
C PHE A 133 5.52 7.04 -5.38
N TYR A 134 6.22 7.97 -4.71
CA TYR A 134 5.87 8.35 -3.34
C TYR A 134 4.72 9.37 -3.30
N HIS A 135 3.81 9.19 -2.35
CA HIS A 135 2.63 10.05 -2.18
C HIS A 135 2.85 11.19 -1.19
N ASP A 136 3.84 11.04 -0.30
CA ASP A 136 4.19 12.02 0.74
C ASP A 136 5.69 11.97 1.09
N ASP A 137 6.12 12.89 1.94
CA ASP A 137 7.54 12.99 2.35
C ASP A 137 8.01 11.83 3.23
N GLU A 138 7.12 11.15 3.94
CA GLU A 138 7.46 9.97 4.73
C GLU A 138 7.79 8.80 3.81
N GLN A 139 6.95 8.56 2.80
CA GLN A 139 7.21 7.56 1.77
C GLN A 139 8.48 7.86 0.99
N LYS A 140 8.72 9.14 0.64
CA LYS A 140 9.95 9.56 -0.02
C LYS A 140 11.17 9.19 0.79
N ARG A 141 11.21 9.59 2.07
CA ARG A 141 12.34 9.28 2.96
C ARG A 141 12.55 7.78 3.12
N ALA A 142 11.47 7.02 3.28
CA ALA A 142 11.55 5.56 3.41
C ALA A 142 12.08 4.89 2.15
N ALA A 143 11.60 5.29 0.98
CA ALA A 143 12.06 4.75 -0.32
C ALA A 143 13.54 5.09 -0.58
N GLU A 144 13.95 6.33 -0.35
CA GLU A 144 15.34 6.78 -0.50
C GLU A 144 16.29 6.06 0.47
N ALA A 145 15.89 5.93 1.74
CA ALA A 145 16.66 5.20 2.75
C ALA A 145 16.82 3.72 2.37
N SER A 146 15.75 3.08 1.86
CA SER A 146 15.79 1.70 1.40
C SER A 146 16.74 1.50 0.23
N ARG A 147 16.76 2.43 -0.74
CA ARG A 147 17.70 2.41 -1.87
C ARG A 147 19.15 2.54 -1.40
N VAL A 148 19.43 3.45 -0.46
CA VAL A 148 20.76 3.62 0.14
C VAL A 148 21.20 2.34 0.87
N ALA A 149 20.32 1.74 1.65
CA ALA A 149 20.59 0.47 2.33
C ALA A 149 20.87 -0.66 1.32
N LEU A 150 20.03 -0.77 0.28
CA LEU A 150 20.18 -1.76 -0.78
C LEU A 150 21.49 -1.58 -1.54
N GLN A 151 21.90 -0.35 -1.86
CA GLN A 151 23.15 -0.08 -2.54
C GLN A 151 24.38 -0.64 -1.79
N LYS A 152 24.30 -0.67 -0.44
CA LYS A 152 25.38 -1.19 0.41
C LYS A 152 25.36 -2.72 0.56
N THR A 153 24.18 -3.33 0.45
CA THR A 153 23.95 -4.74 0.82
C THR A 153 23.56 -5.63 -0.36
N LYS A 154 23.34 -5.05 -1.55
CA LYS A 154 22.88 -5.79 -2.71
C LYS A 154 23.82 -6.95 -3.08
N PRO A 155 23.30 -8.14 -3.36
CA PRO A 155 24.11 -9.29 -3.71
C PRO A 155 24.53 -9.34 -5.20
N PHE A 156 24.07 -8.37 -5.99
CA PHE A 156 24.32 -8.29 -7.43
C PHE A 156 25.22 -7.10 -7.79
N LYS A 157 25.83 -7.17 -8.98
CA LYS A 157 26.62 -6.08 -9.56
C LYS A 157 25.71 -5.12 -10.36
N GLY A 158 26.21 -3.93 -10.64
CA GLY A 158 25.50 -2.90 -11.41
C GLY A 158 24.92 -1.80 -10.53
N GLU A 159 24.52 -0.71 -11.18
CA GLU A 159 23.87 0.44 -10.53
C GLU A 159 22.39 0.19 -10.36
N ILE A 160 21.81 0.77 -9.30
CA ILE A 160 20.37 0.80 -9.11
C ILE A 160 19.84 1.97 -9.94
N VAL A 161 19.13 1.65 -11.02
CA VAL A 161 18.55 2.64 -11.95
C VAL A 161 17.07 2.92 -11.67
N THR A 162 16.48 2.23 -10.69
CA THR A 162 15.10 2.42 -10.28
C THR A 162 14.84 3.85 -9.83
N GLU A 163 13.83 4.49 -10.40
CA GLU A 163 13.42 5.84 -10.07
C GLU A 163 12.70 5.90 -8.72
N ILE A 164 12.91 7.01 -7.96
CA ILE A 164 12.07 7.37 -6.82
C ILE A 164 11.56 8.76 -7.12
N THR A 165 10.28 8.88 -7.42
CA THR A 165 9.68 10.11 -7.93
C THR A 165 8.32 10.38 -7.28
N GLN A 166 7.88 11.63 -7.32
CA GLN A 166 6.58 12.00 -6.75
C GLN A 166 5.44 11.38 -7.57
N ALA A 167 4.44 10.85 -6.88
CA ALA A 167 3.22 10.37 -7.51
C ALA A 167 2.52 11.51 -8.25
N SER A 168 2.12 11.24 -9.47
CA SER A 168 1.29 12.12 -10.29
C SER A 168 -0.14 11.56 -10.39
N GLN A 169 -0.93 12.07 -11.33
CA GLN A 169 -2.26 11.51 -11.59
C GLN A 169 -2.15 10.03 -11.95
N PHE A 170 -2.91 9.20 -11.24
CA PHE A 170 -3.09 7.78 -11.53
C PHE A 170 -4.29 7.61 -12.46
N TYR A 171 -4.12 6.77 -13.46
CA TYR A 171 -5.17 6.33 -14.38
C TYR A 171 -5.27 4.82 -14.28
N ALA A 172 -6.44 4.31 -13.85
CA ALA A 172 -6.68 2.87 -13.80
C ALA A 172 -6.62 2.28 -15.21
N ALA A 173 -5.95 1.15 -15.35
CA ALA A 173 -5.97 0.39 -16.59
C ALA A 173 -7.35 -0.23 -16.80
N GLU A 174 -7.61 -0.62 -18.02
CA GLU A 174 -8.87 -1.21 -18.46
C GLU A 174 -9.22 -2.48 -17.65
N GLY A 175 -10.51 -2.74 -17.46
CA GLY A 175 -10.99 -3.80 -16.57
C GLY A 175 -10.49 -5.21 -16.89
N TYR A 176 -10.10 -5.46 -18.16
CA TYR A 176 -9.54 -6.75 -18.56
C TYR A 176 -8.08 -6.95 -18.09
N HIS A 177 -7.40 -5.90 -17.64
CA HIS A 177 -6.06 -5.98 -17.03
C HIS A 177 -6.10 -6.25 -15.54
N GLN A 178 -7.18 -5.86 -14.85
CA GLN A 178 -7.30 -6.04 -13.40
C GLN A 178 -7.44 -7.53 -13.06
N ASP A 179 -6.72 -8.01 -12.04
CA ASP A 179 -6.69 -9.41 -11.61
C ASP A 179 -6.37 -10.40 -12.75
N TYR A 180 -5.52 -9.99 -13.68
CA TYR A 180 -5.27 -10.77 -14.89
C TYR A 180 -4.75 -12.18 -14.57
N HIS A 181 -3.92 -12.33 -13.55
CA HIS A 181 -3.36 -13.60 -13.09
C HIS A 181 -4.45 -14.55 -12.55
N VAL A 182 -5.56 -14.02 -12.01
CA VAL A 182 -6.73 -14.78 -11.54
C VAL A 182 -7.68 -15.09 -12.69
N LYS A 183 -7.98 -14.10 -13.53
CA LYS A 183 -8.94 -14.22 -14.62
C LYS A 183 -8.43 -15.06 -15.79
N ASN A 184 -7.11 -15.06 -16.02
CA ASN A 184 -6.45 -15.72 -17.14
C ASN A 184 -5.24 -16.57 -16.70
N PRO A 185 -5.37 -17.52 -15.76
CA PRO A 185 -4.23 -18.13 -15.07
C PRO A 185 -3.29 -18.89 -16.01
N ALA A 186 -3.82 -19.61 -17.00
CA ALA A 186 -3.00 -20.37 -17.95
C ALA A 186 -2.17 -19.44 -18.85
N ARG A 187 -2.79 -18.40 -19.40
CA ARG A 187 -2.13 -17.41 -20.26
C ARG A 187 -1.10 -16.60 -19.50
N TYR A 188 -1.44 -16.17 -18.27
CA TYR A 188 -0.53 -15.47 -17.38
C TYR A 188 0.71 -16.32 -17.03
N LYS A 189 0.49 -17.59 -16.65
CA LYS A 189 1.59 -18.51 -16.33
C LYS A 189 2.52 -18.74 -17.51
N PHE A 190 1.97 -18.91 -18.70
CA PHE A 190 2.76 -19.05 -19.93
C PHE A 190 3.62 -17.79 -20.19
N TYR A 191 3.01 -16.60 -20.12
CA TYR A 191 3.72 -15.33 -20.27
C TYR A 191 4.84 -15.18 -19.21
N LYS A 192 4.52 -15.32 -17.91
CA LYS A 192 5.48 -15.16 -16.82
C LYS A 192 6.67 -16.11 -16.93
N SER A 193 6.42 -17.37 -17.28
CA SER A 193 7.48 -18.36 -17.50
C SER A 193 8.35 -18.03 -18.71
N GLY A 194 7.74 -17.64 -19.82
CA GLY A 194 8.45 -17.29 -21.06
C GLY A 194 9.29 -16.01 -20.90
N CYS A 195 8.83 -15.09 -20.05
CA CYS A 195 9.53 -13.83 -19.76
C CYS A 195 10.82 -14.02 -18.92
N GLY A 196 10.98 -15.15 -18.24
CA GLY A 196 12.18 -15.45 -17.45
C GLY A 196 12.31 -14.64 -16.16
N ARG A 197 11.23 -13.99 -15.70
CA ARG A 197 11.24 -13.15 -14.49
C ARG A 197 11.78 -13.90 -13.28
N ASP A 198 11.24 -15.06 -12.99
CA ASP A 198 11.60 -15.84 -11.78
C ASP A 198 13.08 -16.28 -11.83
N ALA A 199 13.58 -16.69 -12.99
CA ALA A 199 14.97 -17.07 -13.18
C ALA A 199 15.93 -15.87 -12.96
N ARG A 200 15.55 -14.69 -13.49
CA ARG A 200 16.35 -13.47 -13.29
C ARG A 200 16.34 -13.02 -11.85
N LEU A 201 15.20 -13.04 -11.17
CA LEU A 201 15.10 -12.72 -9.76
C LEU A 201 15.96 -13.66 -8.91
N GLN A 202 15.97 -14.96 -9.22
CA GLN A 202 16.83 -15.92 -8.55
C GLN A 202 18.33 -15.63 -8.76
N GLN A 203 18.72 -15.19 -9.95
CA GLN A 203 20.13 -14.78 -10.23
C GLN A 203 20.53 -13.55 -9.41
N LEU A 204 19.62 -12.57 -9.28
CA LEU A 204 19.89 -11.33 -8.57
C LEU A 204 19.88 -11.49 -7.06
N TRP A 205 18.89 -12.18 -6.54
CA TRP A 205 18.58 -12.20 -5.11
C TRP A 205 18.92 -13.52 -4.42
N GLY A 206 19.36 -14.53 -5.17
CA GLY A 206 19.52 -15.90 -4.68
C GLY A 206 18.17 -16.61 -4.57
N LYS A 207 18.17 -17.83 -4.06
CA LYS A 207 16.92 -18.53 -3.77
C LYS A 207 16.15 -17.69 -2.75
N ALA A 208 14.95 -17.27 -3.11
CA ALA A 208 14.03 -16.68 -2.15
C ALA A 208 13.89 -17.66 -0.99
N GLY A 209 14.23 -17.25 0.20
CA GLY A 209 13.87 -18.01 1.38
C GLY A 209 12.36 -18.14 1.35
N GLY A 210 11.87 -19.39 1.27
CA GLY A 210 10.46 -19.71 1.31
C GLY A 210 9.79 -19.25 2.57
#